data_e4b7dad8ee3fb4e203179e8d7161a157
#
_entry.id   e4b7dad8ee3fb4e203179e8d7161a157
#
_cell.length_a   1.000
_cell.length_b   1.000
_cell.length_c   1.000
_cell.angle_alpha   90.00
_cell.angle_beta   90.00
_cell.angle_gamma   90.00
#
_symmetry.space_group_name_H-M   'P 1'
#
loop_
_entity.id
_entity.type
_entity.pdbx_description
1 polymer ?
#
loop_
_entity_poly.entity_id
_entity_poly.type
_entity_poly.pdbx_seq_one_letter_code
_entity_poly.pdbx_strand_id
1 'polypeptide(L)'
;MSYRILAYHAVGHYPRLLPSGIGTGPAEFARQLDWLLSTGHHVVPLDALLGELAAGRTPPAPDVALTFDDGYVDCLEHAVPALIQRGLPATFFVSAGLLGQRMPLDHTALPIFTPAQVTKLAGLPGVTIGSHGDTHRALNGLPADALARELSDSRRRLEDLAGRPVRWLSYPFGAHDAAVAAAARAAGYEDALSVWTRAEGPFARLRIPVHTHDGPVRFALKLSRAYYPVKRWLRW
;
A
#
# COMPACT_ATOMS: atom_id res chain seq x y z
N MET A 1 -13.24 -9.88 -9.58
CA MET A 1 -12.94 -8.44 -9.48
C MET A 1 -12.41 -7.95 -10.81
N SER A 2 -12.85 -6.79 -11.26
CA SER A 2 -12.41 -6.17 -12.52
C SER A 2 -11.11 -5.35 -12.34
N TYR A 3 -10.82 -4.87 -11.14
CA TYR A 3 -9.66 -4.04 -10.77
C TYR A 3 -8.66 -4.80 -9.89
N ARG A 4 -7.47 -4.24 -9.71
CA ARG A 4 -6.44 -4.74 -8.80
C ARG A 4 -5.82 -3.59 -8.01
N ILE A 5 -5.49 -3.84 -6.75
CA ILE A 5 -4.67 -2.94 -5.93
C ILE A 5 -3.44 -3.74 -5.52
N LEU A 6 -2.27 -3.33 -6.00
CA LEU A 6 -1.01 -4.00 -5.69
C LEU A 6 -0.38 -3.39 -4.45
N ALA A 7 0.09 -4.24 -3.54
CA ALA A 7 0.78 -3.83 -2.32
C ALA A 7 2.26 -4.19 -2.41
N TYR A 8 3.10 -3.19 -2.64
CA TYR A 8 4.55 -3.22 -2.52
C TYR A 8 4.96 -2.76 -1.13
N HIS A 9 6.22 -2.99 -0.76
CA HIS A 9 6.85 -2.44 0.43
C HIS A 9 8.19 -1.80 0.03
N ALA A 10 9.30 -2.45 0.35
CA ALA A 10 10.63 -1.95 0.00
C ALA A 10 10.97 -2.22 -1.49
N VAL A 11 11.58 -1.24 -2.17
CA VAL A 11 12.10 -1.40 -3.53
C VAL A 11 13.57 -1.04 -3.53
N GLY A 12 14.45 -2.04 -3.49
CA GLY A 12 15.88 -1.79 -3.32
C GLY A 12 16.76 -3.00 -3.65
N HIS A 13 18.07 -2.78 -3.55
CA HIS A 13 19.07 -3.81 -3.76
C HIS A 13 19.35 -4.57 -2.47
N TYR A 14 18.84 -5.79 -2.36
CA TYR A 14 19.03 -6.63 -1.18
C TYR A 14 20.04 -7.74 -1.50
N PRO A 15 21.17 -7.84 -0.76
CA PRO A 15 22.23 -8.82 -1.03
C PRO A 15 21.80 -10.27 -0.79
N ARG A 16 20.70 -10.45 -0.05
CA ARG A 16 20.05 -11.74 0.18
C ARG A 16 18.55 -11.59 -0.01
N LEU A 17 17.91 -12.62 -0.54
CA LEU A 17 16.45 -12.67 -0.60
C LEU A 17 15.90 -12.54 0.83
N LEU A 18 15.01 -11.57 1.02
CA LEU A 18 14.35 -11.37 2.30
C LEU A 18 13.39 -12.53 2.56
N PRO A 19 13.49 -13.27 3.67
CA PRO A 19 12.59 -14.37 3.99
C PRO A 19 11.10 -13.98 4.01
N SER A 20 10.79 -12.75 4.44
CA SER A 20 9.43 -12.19 4.36
C SER A 20 8.91 -12.06 2.93
N GLY A 21 9.81 -11.97 1.96
CA GLY A 21 9.45 -11.79 0.55
C GLY A 21 8.91 -10.41 0.19
N ILE A 22 8.96 -9.42 1.09
CA ILE A 22 8.32 -8.11 0.87
C ILE A 22 9.22 -7.08 0.15
N GLY A 23 10.46 -7.40 -0.17
CA GLY A 23 11.35 -6.54 -0.95
C GLY A 23 11.26 -6.85 -2.45
N THR A 24 11.27 -5.83 -3.30
CA THR A 24 11.31 -5.97 -4.76
C THR A 24 12.59 -5.33 -5.29
N GLY A 25 13.32 -6.03 -6.17
CA GLY A 25 14.50 -5.44 -6.82
C GLY A 25 14.11 -4.32 -7.78
N PRO A 26 14.93 -3.24 -7.91
CA PRO A 26 14.57 -2.12 -8.79
C PRO A 26 14.36 -2.51 -10.25
N ALA A 27 15.21 -3.40 -10.78
CA ALA A 27 15.06 -3.89 -12.15
C ALA A 27 13.80 -4.75 -12.32
N GLU A 28 13.42 -5.55 -11.32
CA GLU A 28 12.18 -6.31 -11.34
C GLU A 28 10.97 -5.39 -11.28
N PHE A 29 10.98 -4.40 -10.39
CA PHE A 29 9.93 -3.40 -10.30
C PHE A 29 9.72 -2.67 -11.63
N ALA A 30 10.80 -2.22 -12.26
CA ALA A 30 10.72 -1.59 -13.59
C ALA A 30 10.09 -2.51 -14.64
N ARG A 31 10.51 -3.80 -14.68
CA ARG A 31 9.91 -4.79 -15.60
C ARG A 31 8.42 -5.03 -15.33
N GLN A 32 8.00 -5.02 -14.05
CA GLN A 32 6.59 -5.16 -13.69
C GLN A 32 5.75 -3.96 -14.17
N LEU A 33 6.28 -2.74 -14.05
CA LEU A 33 5.62 -1.54 -14.59
C LEU A 33 5.51 -1.60 -16.12
N ASP A 34 6.59 -1.96 -16.82
CA ASP A 34 6.62 -2.09 -18.28
C ASP A 34 5.65 -3.18 -18.76
N TRP A 35 5.56 -4.28 -18.01
CA TRP A 35 4.61 -5.35 -18.30
C TRP A 35 3.16 -4.87 -18.15
N LEU A 36 2.81 -4.11 -17.10
CA LEU A 36 1.47 -3.53 -16.94
C LEU A 36 1.10 -2.68 -18.16
N LEU A 37 1.98 -1.78 -18.57
CA LEU A 37 1.74 -0.89 -19.71
C LEU A 37 1.63 -1.66 -21.03
N SER A 38 2.52 -2.63 -21.28
CA SER A 38 2.54 -3.41 -22.52
C SER A 38 1.37 -4.36 -22.67
N THR A 39 0.74 -4.77 -21.58
CA THR A 39 -0.42 -5.66 -21.56
C THR A 39 -1.77 -4.92 -21.47
N GLY A 40 -1.75 -3.58 -21.62
CA GLY A 40 -2.94 -2.75 -21.66
C GLY A 40 -3.61 -2.52 -20.31
N HIS A 41 -2.89 -2.73 -19.20
CA HIS A 41 -3.40 -2.34 -17.87
C HIS A 41 -3.33 -0.82 -17.71
N HIS A 42 -4.39 -0.24 -17.14
CA HIS A 42 -4.45 1.17 -16.80
C HIS A 42 -4.01 1.34 -15.34
N VAL A 43 -2.84 1.95 -15.14
CA VAL A 43 -2.43 2.32 -13.78
C VAL A 43 -3.13 3.62 -13.41
N VAL A 44 -4.02 3.53 -12.42
CA VAL A 44 -4.91 4.63 -12.01
C VAL A 44 -4.61 5.08 -10.58
N PRO A 45 -4.88 6.34 -10.21
CA PRO A 45 -4.82 6.77 -8.82
C PRO A 45 -5.76 5.93 -7.94
N LEU A 46 -5.29 5.58 -6.74
CA LEU A 46 -6.12 4.86 -5.77
C LEU A 46 -7.40 5.64 -5.43
N ASP A 47 -7.31 6.96 -5.36
CA ASP A 47 -8.45 7.86 -5.12
C ASP A 47 -9.56 7.66 -6.15
N ALA A 48 -9.20 7.58 -7.44
CA ALA A 48 -10.16 7.36 -8.51
C ALA A 48 -10.81 5.98 -8.38
N LEU A 49 -10.02 4.94 -8.13
CA LEU A 49 -10.50 3.57 -7.98
C LEU A 49 -11.44 3.44 -6.78
N LEU A 50 -11.07 3.98 -5.61
CA LEU A 50 -11.91 3.91 -4.42
C LEU A 50 -13.15 4.80 -4.53
N GLY A 51 -13.05 5.93 -5.24
CA GLY A 51 -14.20 6.79 -5.57
C GLY A 51 -15.27 6.08 -6.40
N GLU A 52 -14.87 5.30 -7.41
CA GLU A 52 -15.79 4.46 -8.19
C GLU A 52 -16.50 3.43 -7.29
N LEU A 53 -15.73 2.76 -6.43
CA LEU A 53 -16.29 1.77 -5.51
C LEU A 53 -17.25 2.37 -4.48
N ALA A 54 -16.94 3.55 -3.95
CA ALA A 54 -17.80 4.29 -3.02
C ALA A 54 -19.12 4.71 -3.67
N ALA A 55 -19.07 5.03 -4.97
CA ALA A 55 -20.25 5.35 -5.78
C ALA A 55 -21.05 4.10 -6.24
N GLY A 56 -20.68 2.91 -5.77
CA GLY A 56 -21.32 1.66 -6.17
C GLY A 56 -21.02 1.21 -7.59
N ARG A 57 -20.06 1.85 -8.26
CA ARG A 57 -19.63 1.48 -9.61
C ARG A 57 -18.48 0.48 -9.56
N THR A 58 -18.42 -0.39 -10.54
CA THR A 58 -17.30 -1.32 -10.72
C THR A 58 -16.23 -0.66 -11.59
N PRO A 59 -15.01 -0.42 -11.06
CA PRO A 59 -13.93 0.12 -11.88
C PRO A 59 -13.71 -0.70 -13.15
N PRO A 60 -13.37 -0.06 -14.29
CA PRO A 60 -13.08 -0.76 -15.52
C PRO A 60 -11.97 -1.79 -15.36
N ALA A 61 -12.03 -2.87 -16.10
CA ALA A 61 -10.90 -3.78 -16.24
C ALA A 61 -10.08 -3.36 -17.46
N PRO A 62 -8.77 -3.37 -17.36
CA PRO A 62 -7.90 -3.86 -16.28
C PRO A 62 -7.25 -2.73 -15.46
N ASP A 63 -8.04 -2.02 -14.67
CA ASP A 63 -7.52 -0.95 -13.80
C ASP A 63 -6.67 -1.52 -12.65
N VAL A 64 -5.52 -0.89 -12.41
CA VAL A 64 -4.56 -1.27 -11.36
C VAL A 64 -4.16 -0.03 -10.56
N ALA A 65 -4.27 -0.07 -9.24
CA ALA A 65 -3.67 0.92 -8.36
C ALA A 65 -2.38 0.38 -7.73
N LEU A 66 -1.34 1.20 -7.69
CA LEU A 66 -0.05 0.87 -7.06
C LEU A 66 0.00 1.46 -5.67
N THR A 67 0.29 0.64 -4.67
CA THR A 67 0.44 1.07 -3.28
C THR A 67 1.74 0.56 -2.68
N PHE A 68 2.34 1.36 -1.79
CA PHE A 68 3.58 1.05 -1.08
C PHE A 68 3.35 1.24 0.41
N ASP A 69 3.68 0.24 1.21
CA ASP A 69 3.50 0.29 2.66
C ASP A 69 4.81 0.68 3.38
N ASP A 70 4.70 0.98 4.67
CA ASP A 70 5.76 1.25 5.65
C ASP A 70 6.46 2.61 5.49
N GLY A 71 6.72 3.07 4.28
CA GLY A 71 7.45 4.31 4.03
C GLY A 71 8.96 4.16 4.01
N TYR A 72 9.49 3.05 3.46
CA TYR A 72 10.93 2.83 3.31
C TYR A 72 11.59 3.83 2.35
N VAL A 73 12.76 4.36 2.77
CA VAL A 73 13.52 5.38 2.01
C VAL A 73 13.97 4.89 0.64
N ASP A 74 14.24 3.61 0.47
CA ASP A 74 14.64 3.03 -0.83
C ASP A 74 13.57 3.21 -1.92
N CYS A 75 12.29 3.35 -1.54
CA CYS A 75 11.24 3.71 -2.48
C CYS A 75 11.46 5.09 -3.14
N LEU A 76 12.06 6.06 -2.41
CA LEU A 76 12.41 7.37 -2.99
C LEU A 76 13.56 7.26 -3.99
N GLU A 77 14.46 6.33 -3.77
CA GLU A 77 15.65 6.15 -4.58
C GLU A 77 15.36 5.34 -5.85
N HIS A 78 14.42 4.41 -5.79
CA HIS A 78 14.18 3.45 -6.85
C HIS A 78 12.75 3.44 -7.41
N ALA A 79 11.73 3.37 -6.55
CA ALA A 79 10.34 3.28 -7.01
C ALA A 79 9.85 4.62 -7.59
N VAL A 80 10.05 5.71 -6.87
CA VAL A 80 9.56 7.04 -7.28
C VAL A 80 10.13 7.47 -8.63
N PRO A 81 11.45 7.39 -8.91
CA PRO A 81 11.97 7.71 -10.24
C PRO A 81 11.37 6.85 -11.35
N ALA A 82 11.20 5.56 -11.12
CA ALA A 82 10.63 4.64 -12.11
C ALA A 82 9.15 4.95 -12.43
N LEU A 83 8.39 5.38 -11.41
CA LEU A 83 6.99 5.82 -11.56
C LEU A 83 6.91 7.15 -12.32
N ILE A 84 7.71 8.15 -11.93
CA ILE A 84 7.73 9.47 -12.58
C ILE A 84 8.11 9.34 -14.05
N GLN A 85 9.14 8.55 -14.37
CA GLN A 85 9.58 8.34 -15.75
C GLN A 85 8.46 7.81 -16.65
N ARG A 86 7.51 7.07 -16.07
CA ARG A 86 6.37 6.47 -16.78
C ARG A 86 5.06 7.23 -16.63
N GLY A 87 5.05 8.33 -15.86
CA GLY A 87 3.84 9.10 -15.56
C GLY A 87 2.79 8.32 -14.75
N LEU A 88 3.24 7.34 -13.94
CA LEU A 88 2.36 6.44 -13.21
C LEU A 88 2.04 6.95 -11.80
N PRO A 89 0.76 6.97 -11.38
CA PRO A 89 0.38 7.34 -10.04
C PRO A 89 0.66 6.22 -9.02
N ALA A 90 0.87 6.60 -7.76
CA ALA A 90 1.02 5.66 -6.66
C ALA A 90 0.60 6.27 -5.32
N THR A 91 0.19 5.42 -4.37
CA THR A 91 -0.10 5.79 -2.99
C THR A 91 0.94 5.19 -2.05
N PHE A 92 1.52 6.02 -1.19
CA PHE A 92 2.48 5.60 -0.16
C PHE A 92 1.80 5.66 1.21
N PHE A 93 1.63 4.49 1.83
CA PHE A 93 1.11 4.35 3.18
C PHE A 93 2.27 4.40 4.18
N VAL A 94 2.28 5.43 5.02
CA VAL A 94 3.41 5.75 5.87
C VAL A 94 3.06 5.54 7.35
N SER A 95 3.96 4.89 8.10
CA SER A 95 3.88 4.75 9.55
C SER A 95 4.36 6.03 10.22
N ALA A 96 3.43 6.90 10.64
CA ALA A 96 3.70 8.28 10.99
C ALA A 96 4.63 8.47 12.21
N GLY A 97 4.52 7.60 13.20
CA GLY A 97 5.35 7.64 14.40
C GLY A 97 6.78 7.10 14.20
N LEU A 98 7.03 6.42 13.05
CA LEU A 98 8.34 5.87 12.72
C LEU A 98 9.16 6.77 11.80
N LEU A 99 8.67 7.95 11.46
CA LEU A 99 9.39 8.88 10.60
C LEU A 99 10.79 9.20 11.13
N GLY A 100 11.79 9.06 10.25
CA GLY A 100 13.21 9.27 10.58
C GLY A 100 13.87 8.14 11.35
N GLN A 101 13.14 7.07 11.65
CA GLN A 101 13.66 5.89 12.34
C GLN A 101 14.04 4.78 11.34
N ARG A 102 14.43 3.65 11.88
CA ARG A 102 14.67 2.42 11.12
C ARG A 102 13.67 1.35 11.56
N MET A 103 13.06 0.67 10.61
CA MET A 103 12.14 -0.43 10.88
C MET A 103 12.82 -1.77 10.53
N PRO A 104 12.71 -2.78 11.41
CA PRO A 104 13.21 -4.11 11.13
C PRO A 104 12.57 -4.68 9.86
N LEU A 105 13.40 -5.29 9.00
CA LEU A 105 12.98 -6.04 7.84
C LEU A 105 13.86 -7.29 7.76
N ASP A 106 13.32 -8.43 8.19
CA ASP A 106 14.05 -9.70 8.30
C ASP A 106 15.35 -9.58 9.13
N HIS A 107 16.50 -9.74 8.48
CA HIS A 107 17.82 -9.68 9.12
C HIS A 107 18.46 -8.30 9.08
N THR A 108 17.74 -7.29 8.65
CA THR A 108 18.21 -5.91 8.54
C THR A 108 17.20 -4.94 9.14
N ALA A 109 17.55 -3.68 9.15
CA ALA A 109 16.61 -2.61 9.45
C ALA A 109 16.77 -1.53 8.39
N LEU A 110 15.69 -1.15 7.74
CA LEU A 110 15.69 -0.15 6.69
C LEU A 110 15.24 1.22 7.24
N PRO A 111 15.81 2.31 6.72
CA PRO A 111 15.39 3.65 7.11
C PRO A 111 13.97 3.94 6.59
N ILE A 112 13.17 4.58 7.44
CA ILE A 112 11.84 5.10 7.11
C ILE A 112 11.95 6.57 6.72
N PHE A 113 11.07 7.05 5.85
CA PHE A 113 11.03 8.44 5.42
C PHE A 113 11.19 9.40 6.60
N THR A 114 11.93 10.47 6.39
CA THR A 114 11.93 11.62 7.30
C THR A 114 10.68 12.49 7.03
N PRO A 115 10.27 13.35 7.98
CA PRO A 115 9.19 14.32 7.75
C PRO A 115 9.38 15.14 6.47
N ALA A 116 10.58 15.65 6.22
CA ALA A 116 10.91 16.42 5.01
C ALA A 116 10.75 15.61 3.71
N GLN A 117 11.09 14.31 3.77
CA GLN A 117 10.90 13.41 2.62
C GLN A 117 9.41 13.17 2.34
N VAL A 118 8.57 13.03 3.37
CA VAL A 118 7.11 12.91 3.18
C VAL A 118 6.54 14.18 2.55
N THR A 119 6.92 15.37 3.03
CA THR A 119 6.48 16.65 2.44
C THR A 119 6.91 16.77 0.97
N LYS A 120 8.17 16.42 0.66
CA LYS A 120 8.66 16.43 -0.73
C LYS A 120 7.89 15.44 -1.60
N LEU A 121 7.68 14.22 -1.11
CA LEU A 121 6.97 13.15 -1.82
C LEU A 121 5.52 13.54 -2.10
N ALA A 122 4.84 14.14 -1.12
CA ALA A 122 3.47 14.63 -1.27
C ALA A 122 3.31 15.70 -2.35
N GLY A 123 4.35 16.48 -2.63
CA GLY A 123 4.37 17.49 -3.68
C GLY A 123 4.59 16.94 -5.10
N LEU A 124 4.89 15.66 -5.26
CA LEU A 124 5.12 15.07 -6.58
C LEU A 124 3.80 14.78 -7.31
N PRO A 125 3.73 14.99 -8.64
CA PRO A 125 2.54 14.67 -9.42
C PRO A 125 2.24 13.17 -9.38
N GLY A 126 0.96 12.81 -9.26
CA GLY A 126 0.52 11.41 -9.23
C GLY A 126 0.79 10.67 -7.92
N VAL A 127 1.38 11.32 -6.91
CA VAL A 127 1.65 10.72 -5.61
C VAL A 127 0.55 11.07 -4.61
N THR A 128 0.05 10.09 -3.88
CA THR A 128 -0.85 10.24 -2.74
C THR A 128 -0.18 9.70 -1.47
N ILE A 129 -0.35 10.39 -0.35
CA ILE A 129 0.06 9.90 0.97
C ILE A 129 -1.16 9.28 1.66
N GLY A 130 -0.99 8.05 2.16
CA GLY A 130 -1.92 7.35 3.03
C GLY A 130 -1.29 7.03 4.38
N SER A 131 -2.11 6.63 5.34
CA SER A 131 -1.64 6.22 6.67
C SER A 131 -1.43 4.71 6.76
N HIS A 132 -0.33 4.31 7.43
CA HIS A 132 -0.08 2.93 7.85
C HIS A 132 -0.04 2.81 9.39
N GLY A 133 -0.94 3.57 10.09
CA GLY A 133 -0.92 3.71 11.53
C GLY A 133 0.20 4.62 12.02
N ASP A 134 0.31 4.76 13.34
CA ASP A 134 1.37 5.55 13.97
C ASP A 134 2.62 4.69 14.20
N THR A 135 2.53 3.60 14.95
CA THR A 135 3.67 2.82 15.42
C THR A 135 3.85 1.46 14.72
N HIS A 136 3.16 1.23 13.61
CA HIS A 136 3.21 -0.01 12.82
C HIS A 136 2.93 -1.27 13.65
N ARG A 137 1.94 -1.24 14.54
CA ARG A 137 1.48 -2.41 15.31
C ARG A 137 0.19 -2.97 14.72
N ALA A 138 -0.08 -4.25 14.96
CA ALA A 138 -1.40 -4.81 14.67
C ALA A 138 -2.48 -4.04 15.44
N LEU A 139 -3.52 -3.57 14.74
CA LEU A 139 -4.54 -2.69 15.33
C LEU A 139 -5.62 -3.46 16.08
N ASN A 140 -5.90 -4.70 15.66
CA ASN A 140 -6.86 -5.57 16.34
C ASN A 140 -6.33 -5.97 17.74
N GLY A 141 -7.24 -5.98 18.73
CA GLY A 141 -6.87 -6.28 20.11
C GLY A 141 -6.26 -5.13 20.90
N LEU A 142 -6.08 -3.95 20.31
CA LEU A 142 -5.69 -2.76 21.07
C LEU A 142 -6.83 -2.25 21.95
N PRO A 143 -6.54 -1.73 23.15
CA PRO A 143 -7.51 -0.94 23.91
C PRO A 143 -8.06 0.21 23.07
N ALA A 144 -9.33 0.55 23.26
CA ALA A 144 -10.03 1.52 22.41
C ALA A 144 -9.34 2.90 22.32
N ASP A 145 -8.80 3.38 23.44
CA ASP A 145 -8.07 4.66 23.51
C ASP A 145 -6.71 4.59 22.78
N ALA A 146 -6.01 3.46 22.86
CA ALA A 146 -4.77 3.25 22.13
C ALA A 146 -5.04 3.15 20.62
N LEU A 147 -6.08 2.43 20.21
CA LEU A 147 -6.51 2.33 18.83
C LEU A 147 -6.89 3.69 18.26
N ALA A 148 -7.65 4.49 19.00
CA ALA A 148 -8.02 5.84 18.59
C ALA A 148 -6.79 6.73 18.36
N ARG A 149 -5.80 6.69 19.27
CA ARG A 149 -4.53 7.44 19.10
C ARG A 149 -3.73 6.96 17.88
N GLU A 150 -3.55 5.64 17.70
CA GLU A 150 -2.86 5.09 16.51
C GLU A 150 -3.43 5.62 15.20
N LEU A 151 -4.73 5.78 15.13
CA LEU A 151 -5.43 6.20 13.92
C LEU A 151 -5.48 7.72 13.77
N SER A 152 -5.87 8.45 14.83
CA SER A 152 -6.03 9.90 14.75
C SER A 152 -4.70 10.65 14.68
N ASP A 153 -3.69 10.21 15.46
CA ASP A 153 -2.40 10.90 15.51
C ASP A 153 -1.61 10.67 14.23
N SER A 154 -1.65 9.44 13.67
CA SER A 154 -1.02 9.16 12.39
C SER A 154 -1.65 10.00 11.27
N ARG A 155 -2.97 10.06 11.20
CA ARG A 155 -3.68 10.84 10.20
C ARG A 155 -3.31 12.31 10.27
N ARG A 156 -3.48 12.94 11.44
CA ARG A 156 -3.18 14.36 11.66
C ARG A 156 -1.74 14.70 11.29
N ARG A 157 -0.76 13.92 11.78
CA ARG A 157 0.67 14.11 11.49
C ARG A 157 0.98 14.07 9.99
N LEU A 158 0.39 13.11 9.27
CA LEU A 158 0.59 13.00 7.83
C LEU A 158 -0.13 14.10 7.04
N GLU A 159 -1.31 14.57 7.51
CA GLU A 159 -2.00 15.73 6.93
C GLU A 159 -1.19 17.00 7.07
N ASP A 160 -0.60 17.24 8.25
CA ASP A 160 0.29 18.39 8.49
C ASP A 160 1.50 18.38 7.54
N LEU A 161 2.09 17.21 7.29
CA LEU A 161 3.25 17.07 6.40
C LEU A 161 2.87 17.11 4.91
N ALA A 162 1.74 16.54 4.55
CA ALA A 162 1.30 16.49 3.15
C ALA A 162 0.59 17.78 2.68
N GLY A 163 0.14 18.62 3.61
CA GLY A 163 -0.64 19.82 3.32
C GLY A 163 -2.01 19.55 2.70
N ARG A 164 -2.52 18.33 2.83
CA ARG A 164 -3.80 17.87 2.26
C ARG A 164 -4.37 16.71 3.06
N PRO A 165 -5.69 16.42 2.95
CA PRO A 165 -6.33 15.32 3.67
C PRO A 165 -5.69 13.95 3.38
N VAL A 166 -5.49 13.16 4.44
CA VAL A 166 -5.10 11.75 4.37
C VAL A 166 -6.35 10.89 4.52
N ARG A 167 -6.85 10.40 3.40
CA ARG A 167 -8.18 9.75 3.28
C ARG A 167 -8.13 8.25 3.49
N TRP A 168 -6.98 7.61 3.19
CA TRP A 168 -6.83 6.18 3.08
C TRP A 168 -5.94 5.61 4.17
N LEU A 169 -6.37 4.47 4.72
CA LEU A 169 -5.62 3.69 5.71
C LEU A 169 -5.23 2.34 5.09
N SER A 170 -3.99 1.92 5.28
CA SER A 170 -3.59 0.52 5.13
C SER A 170 -3.39 -0.08 6.52
N TYR A 171 -4.04 -1.20 6.81
CA TYR A 171 -3.87 -1.87 8.09
C TYR A 171 -2.51 -2.56 8.17
N PRO A 172 -1.65 -2.26 9.18
CA PRO A 172 -0.43 -3.01 9.41
C PRO A 172 -0.71 -4.51 9.53
N PHE A 173 0.08 -5.32 8.83
CA PHE A 173 -0.11 -6.78 8.72
C PHE A 173 -1.45 -7.22 8.14
N GLY A 174 -2.27 -6.30 7.62
CA GLY A 174 -3.64 -6.56 7.21
C GLY A 174 -4.60 -6.86 8.38
N ALA A 175 -4.14 -6.69 9.62
CA ALA A 175 -4.86 -7.07 10.83
C ALA A 175 -5.98 -6.06 11.16
N HIS A 176 -7.23 -6.48 10.98
CA HIS A 176 -8.41 -5.67 11.26
C HIS A 176 -9.60 -6.54 11.66
N ASP A 177 -10.55 -5.91 12.35
CA ASP A 177 -11.85 -6.42 12.70
C ASP A 177 -12.91 -5.30 12.61
N ALA A 178 -14.13 -5.58 13.01
CA ALA A 178 -15.21 -4.60 12.98
C ALA A 178 -14.95 -3.39 13.88
N ALA A 179 -14.28 -3.59 15.03
CA ALA A 179 -13.94 -2.51 15.95
C ALA A 179 -12.87 -1.59 15.35
N VAL A 180 -11.83 -2.16 14.72
CA VAL A 180 -10.79 -1.40 14.01
C VAL A 180 -11.38 -0.61 12.84
N ALA A 181 -12.26 -1.23 12.04
CA ALA A 181 -12.95 -0.56 10.93
C ALA A 181 -13.84 0.61 11.41
N ALA A 182 -14.56 0.42 12.52
CA ALA A 182 -15.36 1.49 13.14
C ALA A 182 -14.48 2.64 13.66
N ALA A 183 -13.36 2.32 14.32
CA ALA A 183 -12.42 3.31 14.82
C ALA A 183 -11.73 4.08 13.67
N ALA A 184 -11.37 3.42 12.57
CA ALA A 184 -10.82 4.07 11.39
C ALA A 184 -11.81 5.07 10.78
N ARG A 185 -13.10 4.69 10.69
CA ARG A 185 -14.16 5.61 10.26
C ARG A 185 -14.32 6.78 11.21
N ALA A 186 -14.32 6.55 12.52
CA ALA A 186 -14.40 7.60 13.53
C ALA A 186 -13.20 8.55 13.50
N ALA A 187 -12.00 8.06 13.16
CA ALA A 187 -10.80 8.87 12.95
C ALA A 187 -10.86 9.70 11.65
N GLY A 188 -11.88 9.50 10.80
CA GLY A 188 -12.13 10.29 9.60
C GLY A 188 -11.47 9.73 8.33
N TYR A 189 -10.99 8.48 8.33
CA TYR A 189 -10.62 7.80 7.08
C TYR A 189 -11.89 7.50 6.27
N GLU A 190 -11.77 7.56 4.94
CA GLU A 190 -12.89 7.34 4.03
C GLU A 190 -12.99 5.86 3.58
N ASP A 191 -11.85 5.17 3.52
CA ASP A 191 -11.78 3.71 3.31
C ASP A 191 -10.46 3.15 3.86
N ALA A 192 -10.39 1.82 3.97
CA ALA A 192 -9.17 1.16 4.44
C ALA A 192 -8.90 -0.15 3.68
N LEU A 193 -7.61 -0.48 3.58
CA LEU A 193 -7.10 -1.56 2.75
C LEU A 193 -6.41 -2.63 3.59
N SER A 194 -6.54 -3.87 3.16
CA SER A 194 -5.93 -5.04 3.79
C SER A 194 -5.35 -5.98 2.73
N VAL A 195 -4.34 -6.75 3.11
CA VAL A 195 -3.84 -7.89 2.30
C VAL A 195 -4.54 -9.20 2.65
N TRP A 196 -5.33 -9.18 3.72
CA TRP A 196 -6.13 -10.31 4.19
C TRP A 196 -7.52 -9.84 4.60
N THR A 197 -8.56 -10.41 3.99
CA THR A 197 -9.94 -10.20 4.43
C THR A 197 -10.77 -11.43 4.13
N ARG A 198 -11.75 -11.70 4.99
CA ARG A 198 -12.76 -12.75 4.77
C ARG A 198 -13.88 -12.27 3.85
N ALA A 199 -14.17 -10.98 3.90
CA ALA A 199 -15.17 -10.33 3.08
C ALA A 199 -14.65 -8.98 2.62
N GLU A 200 -14.61 -8.75 1.30
CA GLU A 200 -14.23 -7.47 0.74
C GLU A 200 -15.40 -6.48 0.80
N GLY A 201 -15.07 -5.24 1.16
CA GLY A 201 -16.05 -4.17 1.26
C GLY A 201 -15.41 -2.87 1.76
N PRO A 202 -16.22 -1.85 2.06
CA PRO A 202 -15.72 -0.64 2.69
C PRO A 202 -14.96 -0.95 3.99
N PHE A 203 -13.80 -0.31 4.16
CA PHE A 203 -12.84 -0.55 5.26
C PHE A 203 -12.26 -1.98 5.30
N ALA A 204 -12.34 -2.72 4.19
CA ALA A 204 -11.76 -4.05 4.02
C ALA A 204 -11.40 -4.30 2.54
N ARG A 205 -10.85 -3.30 1.84
CA ARG A 205 -10.47 -3.42 0.44
C ARG A 205 -9.27 -4.32 0.29
N LEU A 206 -9.42 -5.35 -0.55
CA LEU A 206 -8.39 -6.36 -0.70
C LEU A 206 -7.30 -5.91 -1.66
N ARG A 207 -6.06 -6.04 -1.21
CA ARG A 207 -4.86 -5.80 -2.03
C ARG A 207 -4.14 -7.11 -2.33
N ILE A 208 -3.38 -7.10 -3.40
CA ILE A 208 -2.52 -8.20 -3.82
C ILE A 208 -1.08 -7.88 -3.42
N PRO A 209 -0.51 -8.57 -2.42
CA PRO A 209 0.88 -8.35 -2.06
C PRO A 209 1.80 -8.80 -3.20
N VAL A 210 2.80 -7.97 -3.52
CA VAL A 210 3.88 -8.29 -4.44
C VAL A 210 5.09 -8.73 -3.63
N HIS A 211 5.65 -9.88 -4.00
CA HIS A 211 6.76 -10.50 -3.27
C HIS A 211 8.03 -10.56 -4.12
N THR A 212 9.17 -10.64 -3.46
CA THR A 212 10.52 -10.80 -4.07
C THR A 212 10.57 -11.93 -5.10
N HIS A 213 9.78 -12.99 -4.87
CA HIS A 213 9.76 -14.17 -5.73
C HIS A 213 8.69 -14.13 -6.84
N ASP A 214 8.04 -12.98 -7.04
CA ASP A 214 7.04 -12.84 -8.09
C ASP A 214 7.70 -12.55 -9.44
N GLY A 215 8.31 -13.59 -10.02
CA GLY A 215 8.75 -13.53 -11.41
C GLY A 215 7.59 -13.28 -12.38
N PRO A 216 7.88 -13.07 -13.69
CA PRO A 216 6.88 -12.59 -14.67
C PRO A 216 5.59 -13.40 -14.71
N VAL A 217 5.69 -14.73 -14.65
CA VAL A 217 4.52 -15.64 -14.71
C VAL A 217 3.64 -15.48 -13.47
N ARG A 218 4.25 -15.44 -12.27
CA ARG A 218 3.51 -15.30 -11.02
C ARG A 218 2.88 -13.90 -10.92
N PHE A 219 3.57 -12.87 -11.36
CA PHE A 219 3.05 -11.51 -11.41
C PHE A 219 1.83 -11.42 -12.36
N ALA A 220 1.93 -11.96 -13.57
CA ALA A 220 0.82 -12.05 -14.52
C ALA A 220 -0.38 -12.82 -13.95
N LEU A 221 -0.12 -13.95 -13.26
CA LEU A 221 -1.18 -14.71 -12.60
C LEU A 221 -1.90 -13.90 -11.53
N LYS A 222 -1.17 -13.13 -10.70
CA LYS A 222 -1.76 -12.24 -9.68
C LYS A 222 -2.72 -11.21 -10.25
N LEU A 223 -2.46 -10.73 -11.46
CA LEU A 223 -3.31 -9.77 -12.16
C LEU A 223 -4.46 -10.42 -12.93
N SER A 224 -4.40 -11.72 -13.15
CA SER A 224 -5.45 -12.47 -13.85
C SER A 224 -6.74 -12.56 -13.03
N ARG A 225 -7.87 -12.79 -13.71
CA ARG A 225 -9.16 -13.08 -13.04
C ARG A 225 -9.14 -14.39 -12.26
N ALA A 226 -8.22 -15.29 -12.58
CA ALA A 226 -8.09 -16.59 -11.93
C ALA A 226 -7.39 -16.53 -10.57
N TYR A 227 -6.70 -15.43 -10.22
CA TYR A 227 -5.86 -15.36 -9.01
C TYR A 227 -6.63 -15.70 -7.72
N TYR A 228 -7.73 -15.00 -7.45
CA TYR A 228 -8.50 -15.24 -6.22
C TYR A 228 -9.20 -16.61 -6.18
N PRO A 229 -9.84 -17.08 -7.26
CA PRO A 229 -10.35 -18.45 -7.31
C PRO A 229 -9.27 -19.50 -7.02
N VAL A 230 -8.10 -19.37 -7.65
CA VAL A 230 -6.97 -20.29 -7.45
C VAL A 230 -6.43 -20.21 -6.03
N LYS A 231 -6.22 -18.99 -5.48
CA LYS A 231 -5.75 -18.81 -4.10
C LYS A 231 -6.71 -19.43 -3.09
N ARG A 232 -8.03 -19.27 -3.27
CA ARG A 232 -9.04 -19.91 -2.41
C ARG A 232 -9.00 -21.42 -2.49
N TRP A 233 -8.81 -21.98 -3.69
CA TRP A 233 -8.74 -23.41 -3.92
C TRP A 233 -7.50 -24.04 -3.30
N LEU A 234 -6.34 -23.39 -3.44
CA LEU A 234 -5.05 -23.86 -2.90
C LEU A 234 -4.88 -23.63 -1.38
N ARG A 235 -5.82 -22.97 -0.72
CA ARG A 235 -5.74 -22.62 0.71
C ARG A 235 -4.45 -21.89 1.11
N TRP A 236 -3.94 -21.04 0.22
CA TRP A 236 -2.71 -20.23 0.42
C TRP A 236 -3.04 -18.94 1.15
#